data_c81f04fa9e2672acb77137d0d139086b
#
_entry.id   c81f04fa9e2672acb77137d0d139086b
#
_cell.length_a   1.000
_cell.length_b   1.000
_cell.length_c   1.000
_cell.angle_alpha   90.00
_cell.angle_beta   90.00
_cell.angle_gamma   90.00
#
_symmetry.space_group_name_H-M   'P 1'
#
loop_
_entity.id
_entity.type
_entity.pdbx_description
1 polymer ?
#
loop_
_entity_poly.entity_id
_entity_poly.type
_entity_poly.pdbx_seq_one_letter_code
_entity_poly.pdbx_strand_id
1 'polypeptide(L)'
;MGARQKNNIAMPKSTKYVSHTPDARGYIAYSDEENATWSTLIERQLPRLEGQVCQEFIDALAIMDFPRDRIPQLPEISGVLLDHTGWSVAPVPALIDFTSFFELLANRQFPAATFIRDSDDLDYLEEPDIFHELFGHTPLLTDYRFAAFTEAYGKAGLEADKKDHAMLARLFWFTVEFGLINTADGLRSYGAGIVSSPGELEYALHSPEPERRPFDPLTALRTPYRIDIYQTVYYTLESFDTLFELAQADLIGWIGEARRLGMFEPTYPVKNIA
;
A
#
# COMPACT_ATOMS: atom_id res chain seq x y z
N MET A 1 6.20 -6.46 38.52
CA MET A 1 4.84 -6.33 37.96
C MET A 1 4.96 -5.43 36.76
N GLY A 2 5.11 -6.03 35.59
CA GLY A 2 5.31 -5.29 34.32
C GLY A 2 3.97 -4.98 33.69
N ALA A 3 3.72 -3.71 33.47
CA ALA A 3 2.56 -3.25 32.70
C ALA A 3 2.70 -3.74 31.25
N ARG A 4 1.83 -4.62 30.80
CA ARG A 4 1.67 -4.99 29.40
C ARG A 4 1.12 -3.77 28.65
N GLN A 5 1.98 -3.07 27.91
CA GLN A 5 1.52 -2.14 26.90
C GLN A 5 0.72 -2.91 25.84
N LYS A 6 -0.58 -2.69 25.84
CA LYS A 6 -1.44 -3.07 24.72
C LYS A 6 -1.19 -2.05 23.60
N ASN A 7 -0.34 -2.39 22.64
CA ASN A 7 -0.31 -1.68 21.37
C ASN A 7 -1.60 -2.03 20.60
N ASN A 8 -2.68 -1.35 20.93
CA ASN A 8 -3.83 -1.26 20.05
C ASN A 8 -3.44 -0.25 18.97
N ILE A 9 -3.04 -0.73 17.80
CA ILE A 9 -3.13 0.07 16.57
C ILE A 9 -4.64 0.19 16.33
N ALA A 10 -5.25 1.21 16.93
CA ALA A 10 -6.61 1.60 16.60
C ALA A 10 -6.52 2.23 15.21
N MET A 11 -7.08 1.58 14.21
CA MET A 11 -7.33 2.20 12.92
C MET A 11 -8.13 3.49 13.14
N PRO A 12 -7.72 4.63 12.58
CA PRO A 12 -8.51 5.85 12.72
C PRO A 12 -9.91 5.60 12.16
N LYS A 13 -10.92 6.00 12.89
CA LYS A 13 -12.29 5.98 12.38
C LYS A 13 -12.44 7.22 11.50
N SER A 14 -12.52 7.02 10.19
CA SER A 14 -12.97 8.09 9.30
C SER A 14 -14.34 8.58 9.73
N THR A 15 -14.48 9.88 9.71
CA THR A 15 -15.78 10.55 9.96
C THR A 15 -16.16 11.46 8.81
N LYS A 16 -15.25 11.74 7.86
CA LYS A 16 -15.47 12.73 6.79
C LYS A 16 -15.94 12.10 5.49
N TYR A 17 -15.36 10.97 5.09
CA TYR A 17 -15.62 10.34 3.79
C TYR A 17 -16.45 9.07 3.92
N VAL A 18 -17.32 8.85 2.95
CA VAL A 18 -18.18 7.66 2.86
C VAL A 18 -18.02 7.04 1.49
N SER A 19 -17.64 5.75 1.44
CA SER A 19 -17.55 5.00 0.19
C SER A 19 -18.89 4.90 -0.52
N HIS A 20 -18.87 5.04 -1.84
CA HIS A 20 -20.01 4.81 -2.70
C HIS A 20 -20.35 3.32 -2.80
N THR A 21 -21.62 3.02 -3.02
CA THR A 21 -22.07 1.66 -3.31
C THR A 21 -22.17 1.48 -4.83
N PRO A 22 -21.45 0.51 -5.41
CA PRO A 22 -21.58 0.21 -6.83
C PRO A 22 -22.99 -0.28 -7.21
N ASP A 23 -23.40 -0.06 -8.45
CA ASP A 23 -24.61 -0.64 -9.04
C ASP A 23 -24.46 -2.17 -9.24
N ALA A 24 -25.48 -2.84 -9.74
CA ALA A 24 -25.48 -4.29 -9.99
C ALA A 24 -24.43 -4.75 -11.02
N ARG A 25 -23.83 -3.82 -11.78
CA ARG A 25 -22.74 -4.09 -12.74
C ARG A 25 -21.37 -3.71 -12.20
N GLY A 26 -21.30 -3.20 -10.96
CA GLY A 26 -20.08 -2.77 -10.31
C GLY A 26 -19.68 -1.32 -10.63
N TYR A 27 -20.54 -0.52 -11.28
CA TYR A 27 -20.26 0.86 -11.65
C TYR A 27 -20.73 1.84 -10.57
N ILE A 28 -19.99 2.93 -10.42
CA ILE A 28 -20.28 4.00 -9.46
C ILE A 28 -20.54 5.30 -10.23
N ALA A 29 -21.64 5.97 -9.90
CA ALA A 29 -21.96 7.30 -10.44
C ALA A 29 -21.21 8.37 -9.63
N TYR A 30 -19.96 8.66 -10.00
CA TYR A 30 -19.21 9.77 -9.44
C TYR A 30 -19.72 11.11 -9.98
N SER A 31 -19.71 12.13 -9.15
CA SER A 31 -20.07 13.51 -9.53
C SER A 31 -18.99 14.14 -10.43
N ASP A 32 -19.33 15.24 -11.07
CA ASP A 32 -18.37 16.03 -11.86
C ASP A 32 -17.23 16.57 -10.99
N GLU A 33 -17.52 16.93 -9.73
CA GLU A 33 -16.51 17.39 -8.77
C GLU A 33 -15.54 16.29 -8.38
N GLU A 34 -16.01 15.07 -8.11
CA GLU A 34 -15.16 13.92 -7.82
C GLU A 34 -14.27 13.55 -9.01
N ASN A 35 -14.82 13.58 -10.22
CA ASN A 35 -14.05 13.36 -11.44
C ASN A 35 -13.00 14.47 -11.66
N ALA A 36 -13.32 15.73 -11.35
CA ALA A 36 -12.36 16.83 -11.42
C ALA A 36 -11.23 16.70 -10.39
N THR A 37 -11.55 16.18 -9.18
CA THR A 37 -10.53 15.86 -8.17
C THR A 37 -9.56 14.78 -8.68
N TRP A 38 -10.08 13.69 -9.26
CA TRP A 38 -9.25 12.66 -9.90
C TRP A 38 -8.34 13.25 -10.97
N SER A 39 -8.90 14.04 -11.89
CA SER A 39 -8.16 14.70 -12.95
C SER A 39 -7.01 15.54 -12.39
N THR A 40 -7.29 16.33 -11.35
CA THR A 40 -6.29 17.15 -10.68
C THR A 40 -5.18 16.32 -10.06
N LEU A 41 -5.52 15.22 -9.36
CA LEU A 41 -4.55 14.35 -8.70
C LEU A 41 -3.62 13.66 -9.71
N ILE A 42 -4.20 13.09 -10.79
CA ILE A 42 -3.41 12.37 -11.80
C ILE A 42 -2.51 13.32 -12.59
N GLU A 43 -3.01 14.51 -12.94
CA GLU A 43 -2.21 15.54 -13.65
C GLU A 43 -1.06 16.07 -12.79
N ARG A 44 -1.27 16.18 -11.48
CA ARG A 44 -0.21 16.61 -10.55
C ARG A 44 0.84 15.52 -10.30
N GLN A 45 0.43 14.26 -10.27
CA GLN A 45 1.30 13.16 -9.85
C GLN A 45 2.09 12.55 -11.00
N LEU A 46 1.49 12.30 -12.16
CA LEU A 46 2.18 11.63 -13.27
C LEU A 46 3.52 12.28 -13.67
N PRO A 47 3.65 13.61 -13.82
CA PRO A 47 4.92 14.23 -14.19
C PRO A 47 6.02 14.07 -13.12
N ARG A 48 5.63 13.81 -11.86
CA ARG A 48 6.57 13.63 -10.74
C ARG A 48 7.19 12.24 -10.71
N LEU A 49 6.57 11.26 -11.37
CA LEU A 49 7.05 9.87 -11.35
C LEU A 49 8.26 9.65 -12.26
N GLU A 50 8.48 10.50 -13.26
CA GLU A 50 9.59 10.36 -14.18
C GLU A 50 10.94 10.38 -13.43
N GLY A 51 11.72 9.31 -13.58
CA GLY A 51 13.00 9.16 -12.89
C GLY A 51 12.91 8.98 -11.36
N GLN A 52 11.71 8.86 -10.80
CA GLN A 52 11.49 8.68 -9.35
C GLN A 52 10.97 7.28 -9.01
N VAL A 53 10.25 6.64 -9.92
CA VAL A 53 9.71 5.29 -9.71
C VAL A 53 10.45 4.26 -10.56
N CYS A 54 10.37 2.99 -10.19
CA CYS A 54 10.99 1.90 -10.96
C CYS A 54 10.33 1.73 -12.33
N GLN A 55 11.05 1.10 -13.26
CA GLN A 55 10.56 0.91 -14.63
C GLN A 55 9.32 0.01 -14.66
N GLU A 56 9.26 -0.99 -13.80
CA GLU A 56 8.09 -1.87 -13.65
C GLU A 56 6.82 -1.09 -13.32
N PHE A 57 6.91 -0.04 -12.49
CA PHE A 57 5.76 0.81 -12.20
C PHE A 57 5.35 1.66 -13.40
N ILE A 58 6.31 2.18 -14.17
CA ILE A 58 6.04 2.94 -15.39
C ILE A 58 5.36 2.05 -16.46
N ASP A 59 5.89 0.84 -16.65
CA ASP A 59 5.31 -0.13 -17.59
C ASP A 59 3.90 -0.54 -17.16
N ALA A 60 3.68 -0.73 -15.87
CA ALA A 60 2.39 -1.04 -15.29
C ALA A 60 1.37 0.11 -15.46
N LEU A 61 1.79 1.36 -15.30
CA LEU A 61 0.93 2.52 -15.59
C LEU A 61 0.52 2.57 -17.08
N ALA A 62 1.44 2.23 -17.99
CA ALA A 62 1.11 2.16 -19.41
C ALA A 62 0.10 1.04 -19.73
N ILE A 63 0.18 -0.09 -19.00
CA ILE A 63 -0.79 -1.19 -19.09
C ILE A 63 -2.17 -0.75 -18.57
N MET A 64 -2.21 -0.08 -17.42
CA MET A 64 -3.45 0.36 -16.77
C MET A 64 -4.19 1.44 -17.57
N ASP A 65 -3.48 2.29 -18.30
CA ASP A 65 -4.02 3.37 -19.16
C ASP A 65 -5.16 4.16 -18.50
N PHE A 66 -4.89 4.67 -17.29
CA PHE A 66 -5.90 5.36 -16.49
C PHE A 66 -6.52 6.55 -17.23
N PRO A 67 -7.86 6.69 -17.25
CA PRO A 67 -8.52 7.89 -17.75
C PRO A 67 -8.07 9.11 -16.93
N ARG A 68 -7.82 10.23 -17.63
CA ARG A 68 -7.34 11.46 -16.98
C ARG A 68 -8.46 12.41 -16.57
N ASP A 69 -9.63 12.23 -17.12
CA ASP A 69 -10.79 13.12 -16.98
C ASP A 69 -11.86 12.59 -16.03
N ARG A 70 -11.71 11.37 -15.56
CA ARG A 70 -12.68 10.72 -14.66
C ARG A 70 -12.04 9.64 -13.78
N ILE A 71 -12.70 9.29 -12.70
CA ILE A 71 -12.36 8.12 -11.90
C ILE A 71 -12.61 6.86 -12.74
N PRO A 72 -11.60 5.95 -12.89
CA PRO A 72 -11.83 4.68 -13.57
C PRO A 72 -12.79 3.80 -12.77
N GLN A 73 -13.60 3.03 -13.46
CA GLN A 73 -14.56 2.14 -12.81
C GLN A 73 -13.90 0.82 -12.40
N LEU A 74 -14.31 0.24 -11.27
CA LEU A 74 -13.72 -1.00 -10.75
C LEU A 74 -13.77 -2.17 -11.74
N PRO A 75 -14.83 -2.36 -12.56
CA PRO A 75 -14.83 -3.37 -13.61
C PRO A 75 -13.81 -3.12 -14.73
N GLU A 76 -13.49 -1.87 -15.05
CA GLU A 76 -12.46 -1.53 -16.05
C GLU A 76 -11.07 -1.96 -15.54
N ILE A 77 -10.74 -1.58 -14.31
CA ILE A 77 -9.48 -1.96 -13.64
C ILE A 77 -9.39 -3.49 -13.48
N SER A 78 -10.45 -4.12 -13.01
CA SER A 78 -10.51 -5.57 -12.87
C SER A 78 -10.32 -6.30 -14.20
N GLY A 79 -10.84 -5.77 -15.31
CA GLY A 79 -10.62 -6.34 -16.64
C GLY A 79 -9.14 -6.41 -17.00
N VAL A 80 -8.41 -5.30 -16.82
CA VAL A 80 -6.96 -5.24 -17.08
C VAL A 80 -6.20 -6.22 -16.18
N LEU A 81 -6.48 -6.23 -14.88
CA LEU A 81 -5.80 -7.10 -13.93
C LEU A 81 -6.08 -8.60 -14.18
N LEU A 82 -7.31 -8.95 -14.54
CA LEU A 82 -7.69 -10.34 -14.87
C LEU A 82 -6.91 -10.86 -16.07
N ASP A 83 -6.72 -10.03 -17.10
CA ASP A 83 -6.00 -10.40 -18.31
C ASP A 83 -4.50 -10.62 -18.05
N HIS A 84 -3.90 -9.94 -17.07
CA HIS A 84 -2.46 -10.01 -16.79
C HIS A 84 -2.09 -11.03 -15.72
N THR A 85 -2.77 -11.01 -14.58
CA THR A 85 -2.38 -11.79 -13.40
C THR A 85 -3.53 -12.55 -12.73
N GLY A 86 -4.76 -12.39 -13.23
CA GLY A 86 -5.94 -12.98 -12.63
C GLY A 86 -6.43 -12.27 -11.38
N TRP A 87 -6.00 -11.02 -11.17
CA TRP A 87 -6.47 -10.18 -10.07
C TRP A 87 -7.72 -9.36 -10.46
N SER A 88 -8.42 -8.89 -9.46
CA SER A 88 -9.54 -7.95 -9.60
C SER A 88 -9.57 -6.98 -8.43
N VAL A 89 -10.43 -5.96 -8.50
CA VAL A 89 -10.63 -5.00 -7.42
C VAL A 89 -12.01 -5.21 -6.78
N ALA A 90 -12.05 -5.22 -5.46
CA ALA A 90 -13.28 -5.35 -4.67
C ALA A 90 -13.61 -4.02 -3.97
N PRO A 91 -14.84 -3.47 -4.13
CA PRO A 91 -15.24 -2.28 -3.39
C PRO A 91 -15.37 -2.60 -1.90
N VAL A 92 -14.78 -1.75 -1.06
CA VAL A 92 -14.88 -1.86 0.39
C VAL A 92 -15.25 -0.51 1.02
N PRO A 93 -15.92 -0.50 2.20
CA PRO A 93 -15.98 0.71 3.01
C PRO A 93 -14.57 1.03 3.50
N ALA A 94 -14.17 2.29 3.54
CA ALA A 94 -12.81 2.80 3.75
C ALA A 94 -11.84 1.86 4.53
N LEU A 95 -12.21 1.42 5.71
CA LEU A 95 -11.41 0.52 6.53
C LEU A 95 -12.14 -0.81 6.75
N ILE A 96 -11.45 -1.90 6.55
CA ILE A 96 -11.91 -3.27 6.81
C ILE A 96 -11.02 -3.94 7.86
N ASP A 97 -11.54 -4.97 8.53
CA ASP A 97 -10.75 -5.74 9.46
C ASP A 97 -9.68 -6.61 8.76
N PHE A 98 -8.65 -6.99 9.50
CA PHE A 98 -7.54 -7.77 8.94
C PHE A 98 -7.97 -9.09 8.30
N THR A 99 -8.96 -9.77 8.84
CA THR A 99 -9.41 -11.06 8.28
C THR A 99 -10.02 -10.85 6.91
N SER A 100 -10.94 -9.88 6.77
CA SER A 100 -11.54 -9.51 5.49
C SER A 100 -10.49 -9.03 4.48
N PHE A 101 -9.49 -8.27 4.93
CA PHE A 101 -8.37 -7.83 4.10
C PHE A 101 -7.57 -9.02 3.55
N PHE A 102 -7.16 -9.94 4.43
CA PHE A 102 -6.41 -11.12 4.01
C PHE A 102 -7.24 -12.07 3.14
N GLU A 103 -8.54 -12.23 3.40
CA GLU A 103 -9.44 -13.03 2.56
C GLU A 103 -9.49 -12.48 1.13
N LEU A 104 -9.61 -11.18 0.96
CA LEU A 104 -9.61 -10.56 -0.36
C LEU A 104 -8.28 -10.81 -1.08
N LEU A 105 -7.14 -10.51 -0.44
CA LEU A 105 -5.83 -10.70 -1.07
C LEU A 105 -5.54 -12.17 -1.41
N ALA A 106 -5.90 -13.11 -0.53
CA ALA A 106 -5.75 -14.55 -0.76
C ALA A 106 -6.58 -15.06 -1.96
N ASN A 107 -7.67 -14.35 -2.29
CA ASN A 107 -8.54 -14.63 -3.44
C ASN A 107 -8.23 -13.74 -4.66
N ARG A 108 -7.06 -13.08 -4.70
CA ARG A 108 -6.64 -12.17 -5.77
C ARG A 108 -7.63 -11.03 -6.01
N GLN A 109 -8.16 -10.49 -4.93
CA GLN A 109 -9.02 -9.31 -4.95
C GLN A 109 -8.34 -8.21 -4.14
N PHE A 110 -8.06 -7.06 -4.77
CA PHE A 110 -7.50 -5.92 -4.06
C PHE A 110 -8.65 -5.08 -3.49
N PRO A 111 -8.72 -4.84 -2.17
CA PRO A 111 -9.75 -3.99 -1.58
C PRO A 111 -9.52 -2.54 -2.00
N ALA A 112 -10.56 -1.85 -2.45
CA ALA A 112 -10.48 -0.43 -2.76
C ALA A 112 -11.64 0.34 -2.12
N ALA A 113 -11.31 1.34 -1.31
CA ALA A 113 -12.26 2.36 -0.89
C ALA A 113 -12.78 3.09 -2.13
N THR A 114 -14.06 3.44 -2.14
CA THR A 114 -14.72 3.98 -3.34
C THR A 114 -15.08 5.45 -3.22
N PHE A 115 -14.64 6.14 -2.18
CA PHE A 115 -14.69 7.60 -2.08
C PHE A 115 -13.40 8.22 -2.65
N ILE A 116 -13.46 9.47 -3.03
CA ILE A 116 -12.28 10.29 -3.33
C ILE A 116 -12.23 11.47 -2.36
N ARG A 117 -11.03 11.92 -2.02
CA ARG A 117 -10.81 13.14 -1.22
C ARG A 117 -11.41 14.37 -1.89
N ASP A 118 -11.78 15.35 -1.12
CA ASP A 118 -12.20 16.65 -1.67
C ASP A 118 -10.98 17.57 -2.00
N SER A 119 -11.28 18.72 -2.58
CA SER A 119 -10.25 19.69 -3.00
C SER A 119 -9.41 20.26 -1.85
N ASP A 120 -9.88 20.19 -0.61
CA ASP A 120 -9.17 20.71 0.55
C ASP A 120 -8.07 19.74 1.04
N ASP A 121 -8.18 18.45 0.70
CA ASP A 121 -7.28 17.37 1.13
C ASP A 121 -6.34 16.88 -0.01
N LEU A 122 -6.19 17.65 -1.10
CA LEU A 122 -5.38 17.25 -2.26
C LEU A 122 -3.92 16.90 -1.93
N ASP A 123 -3.32 17.57 -0.95
CA ASP A 123 -1.91 17.40 -0.61
C ASP A 123 -1.65 16.26 0.37
N TYR A 124 -2.61 15.98 1.24
CA TYR A 124 -2.50 14.93 2.24
C TYR A 124 -3.88 14.39 2.64
N LEU A 125 -4.00 13.08 2.68
CA LEU A 125 -5.15 12.39 3.25
C LEU A 125 -4.65 11.23 4.10
N GLU A 126 -5.12 11.14 5.34
CA GLU A 126 -4.73 10.08 6.27
C GLU A 126 -5.37 8.71 5.90
N GLU A 127 -6.55 8.76 5.28
CA GLU A 127 -7.29 7.57 4.87
C GLU A 127 -7.07 7.25 3.40
N PRO A 128 -6.88 5.97 3.03
CA PRO A 128 -6.75 5.61 1.63
C PRO A 128 -8.06 5.87 0.87
N ASP A 129 -8.00 6.73 -0.13
CA ASP A 129 -9.10 7.02 -1.06
C ASP A 129 -8.93 6.25 -2.38
N ILE A 130 -9.90 6.32 -3.26
CA ILE A 130 -9.85 5.58 -4.52
C ILE A 130 -8.66 5.97 -5.40
N PHE A 131 -8.12 7.20 -5.29
CA PHE A 131 -6.91 7.56 -6.00
C PHE A 131 -5.70 6.77 -5.50
N HIS A 132 -5.50 6.71 -4.19
CA HIS A 132 -4.45 5.91 -3.59
C HIS A 132 -4.61 4.42 -3.95
N GLU A 133 -5.83 3.89 -3.80
CA GLU A 133 -6.09 2.46 -4.05
C GLU A 133 -5.87 2.06 -5.51
N LEU A 134 -6.37 2.84 -6.46
CA LEU A 134 -6.24 2.50 -7.87
C LEU A 134 -4.89 2.94 -8.45
N PHE A 135 -4.50 4.19 -8.27
CA PHE A 135 -3.26 4.72 -8.86
C PHE A 135 -2.02 4.17 -8.15
N GLY A 136 -2.07 4.00 -6.83
CA GLY A 136 -0.94 3.53 -6.03
C GLY A 136 -0.74 2.02 -6.11
N HIS A 137 -1.79 1.24 -5.88
CA HIS A 137 -1.66 -0.21 -5.70
C HIS A 137 -1.87 -1.02 -6.97
N THR A 138 -2.87 -0.69 -7.81
CA THR A 138 -3.26 -1.60 -8.88
C THR A 138 -2.23 -1.76 -10.01
N PRO A 139 -1.39 -0.76 -10.35
CA PRO A 139 -0.43 -0.93 -11.44
C PRO A 139 0.47 -2.14 -11.24
N LEU A 140 1.14 -2.26 -10.09
CA LEU A 140 2.06 -3.37 -9.85
C LEU A 140 1.40 -4.73 -9.71
N LEU A 141 0.08 -4.81 -9.51
CA LEU A 141 -0.64 -6.08 -9.61
C LEU A 141 -0.66 -6.66 -11.03
N THR A 142 -0.22 -5.91 -12.05
CA THR A 142 0.03 -6.43 -13.40
C THR A 142 1.37 -7.17 -13.49
N ASP A 143 2.33 -6.96 -12.58
CA ASP A 143 3.56 -7.72 -12.48
C ASP A 143 3.32 -9.02 -11.69
N TYR A 144 3.62 -10.17 -12.30
CA TYR A 144 3.35 -11.48 -11.70
C TYR A 144 4.12 -11.74 -10.39
N ARG A 145 5.30 -11.11 -10.20
CA ARG A 145 6.13 -11.27 -9.00
C ARG A 145 5.47 -10.55 -7.81
N PHE A 146 5.05 -9.32 -8.05
CA PHE A 146 4.35 -8.51 -7.05
C PHE A 146 2.97 -9.10 -6.73
N ALA A 147 2.23 -9.54 -7.74
CA ALA A 147 0.92 -10.19 -7.61
C ALA A 147 1.02 -11.51 -6.81
N ALA A 148 2.04 -12.34 -7.09
CA ALA A 148 2.26 -13.59 -6.35
C ALA A 148 2.61 -13.33 -4.87
N PHE A 149 3.43 -12.32 -4.59
CA PHE A 149 3.74 -11.91 -3.22
C PHE A 149 2.48 -11.46 -2.47
N THR A 150 1.67 -10.60 -3.10
CA THR A 150 0.45 -10.08 -2.48
C THR A 150 -0.57 -11.18 -2.17
N GLU A 151 -0.72 -12.17 -3.07
CA GLU A 151 -1.55 -13.35 -2.83
C GLU A 151 -1.01 -14.22 -1.67
N ALA A 152 0.29 -14.52 -1.69
CA ALA A 152 0.93 -15.32 -0.64
C ALA A 152 0.85 -14.62 0.73
N TYR A 153 0.99 -13.31 0.76
CA TYR A 153 0.80 -12.50 1.95
C TYR A 153 -0.63 -12.62 2.51
N GLY A 154 -1.65 -12.55 1.65
CA GLY A 154 -3.04 -12.76 2.04
C GLY A 154 -3.27 -14.16 2.66
N LYS A 155 -2.72 -15.20 2.03
CA LYS A 155 -2.80 -16.58 2.53
C LYS A 155 -2.10 -16.74 3.89
N ALA A 156 -0.90 -16.19 4.04
CA ALA A 156 -0.19 -16.19 5.32
C ALA A 156 -0.97 -15.46 6.42
N GLY A 157 -1.67 -14.37 6.07
CA GLY A 157 -2.52 -13.64 7.00
C GLY A 157 -3.71 -14.45 7.52
N LEU A 158 -4.30 -15.29 6.69
CA LEU A 158 -5.38 -16.22 7.09
C LEU A 158 -4.88 -17.37 7.96
N GLU A 159 -3.65 -17.83 7.73
CA GLU A 159 -3.03 -18.91 8.50
C GLU A 159 -2.49 -18.42 9.86
N ALA A 160 -2.06 -17.18 9.94
CA ALA A 160 -1.45 -16.59 11.12
C ALA A 160 -2.44 -16.41 12.27
N ASP A 161 -1.96 -16.54 13.51
CA ASP A 161 -2.72 -16.15 14.69
C ASP A 161 -3.08 -14.65 14.63
N LYS A 162 -4.28 -14.27 15.08
CA LYS A 162 -4.73 -12.86 15.14
C LYS A 162 -3.77 -11.92 15.87
N LYS A 163 -3.04 -12.43 16.88
CA LYS A 163 -2.01 -11.67 17.61
C LYS A 163 -0.81 -11.26 16.75
N ASP A 164 -0.62 -11.93 15.60
CA ASP A 164 0.50 -11.74 14.69
C ASP A 164 0.14 -10.87 13.48
N HIS A 165 -1.14 -10.56 13.27
CA HIS A 165 -1.58 -9.71 12.17
C HIS A 165 -0.87 -8.34 12.15
N ALA A 166 -0.56 -7.77 13.32
CA ALA A 166 0.21 -6.53 13.42
C ALA A 166 1.66 -6.66 12.90
N MET A 167 2.26 -7.86 12.94
CA MET A 167 3.57 -8.09 12.33
C MET A 167 3.45 -8.17 10.81
N LEU A 168 2.45 -8.88 10.30
CA LEU A 168 2.16 -8.91 8.86
C LEU A 168 1.86 -7.51 8.32
N ALA A 169 1.10 -6.69 9.06
CA ALA A 169 0.87 -5.30 8.67
C ALA A 169 2.18 -4.53 8.45
N ARG A 170 3.24 -4.80 9.23
CA ARG A 170 4.56 -4.18 9.01
C ARG A 170 5.23 -4.66 7.73
N LEU A 171 5.11 -5.95 7.41
CA LEU A 171 5.65 -6.47 6.16
C LEU A 171 4.99 -5.78 4.96
N PHE A 172 3.65 -5.67 4.95
CA PHE A 172 2.90 -4.95 3.93
C PHE A 172 3.30 -3.48 3.87
N TRP A 173 3.39 -2.83 5.02
CA TRP A 173 3.79 -1.43 5.14
C TRP A 173 5.14 -1.14 4.49
N PHE A 174 6.15 -1.94 4.81
CA PHE A 174 7.51 -1.72 4.32
C PHE A 174 7.81 -2.33 2.94
N THR A 175 6.83 -2.96 2.31
CA THR A 175 6.93 -3.47 0.94
C THR A 175 5.89 -2.81 0.04
N VAL A 176 4.62 -3.19 0.14
CA VAL A 176 3.56 -2.76 -0.76
C VAL A 176 3.26 -1.26 -0.62
N GLU A 177 3.29 -0.73 0.61
CA GLU A 177 2.96 0.68 0.87
C GLU A 177 4.16 1.63 0.69
N PHE A 178 5.30 1.32 1.31
CA PHE A 178 6.44 2.24 1.42
C PHE A 178 7.75 1.60 0.95
N GLY A 179 7.68 0.72 -0.03
CA GLY A 179 8.85 0.05 -0.58
C GLY A 179 9.65 0.92 -1.54
N LEU A 180 10.97 0.80 -1.44
CA LEU A 180 11.95 1.37 -2.36
C LEU A 180 12.72 0.24 -3.05
N ILE A 181 13.35 0.54 -4.19
CA ILE A 181 14.13 -0.42 -4.95
C ILE A 181 15.41 0.24 -5.50
N ASN A 182 16.52 -0.45 -5.40
CA ASN A 182 17.77 -0.06 -6.04
C ASN A 182 17.76 -0.49 -7.50
N THR A 183 18.02 0.44 -8.41
CA THR A 183 18.11 0.19 -9.83
C THR A 183 19.49 0.60 -10.37
N ALA A 184 19.81 0.26 -11.60
CA ALA A 184 21.05 0.71 -12.24
C ALA A 184 21.14 2.26 -12.30
N ASP A 185 19.99 2.94 -12.36
CA ASP A 185 19.91 4.41 -12.42
C ASP A 185 19.73 5.05 -11.03
N GLY A 186 19.90 4.30 -9.96
CA GLY A 186 19.81 4.74 -8.58
C GLY A 186 18.53 4.29 -7.86
N LEU A 187 18.28 4.89 -6.71
CA LEU A 187 17.12 4.57 -5.87
C LEU A 187 15.82 5.02 -6.53
N ARG A 188 14.81 4.14 -6.50
CA ARG A 188 13.47 4.39 -7.04
C ARG A 188 12.40 3.94 -6.04
N SER A 189 11.21 4.52 -6.18
CA SER A 189 10.03 4.09 -5.42
C SER A 189 9.18 3.09 -6.21
N TYR A 190 8.51 2.19 -5.46
CA TYR A 190 7.44 1.36 -5.99
C TYR A 190 6.24 1.28 -5.02
N GLY A 191 6.41 1.69 -3.77
CA GLY A 191 5.39 1.60 -2.73
C GLY A 191 4.21 2.54 -2.99
N ALA A 192 2.99 2.04 -2.86
CA ALA A 192 1.76 2.75 -3.18
C ALA A 192 1.59 4.08 -2.41
N GLY A 193 1.90 4.08 -1.11
CA GLY A 193 1.86 5.27 -0.26
C GLY A 193 2.85 6.34 -0.70
N ILE A 194 3.97 5.94 -1.31
CA ILE A 194 4.96 6.88 -1.84
C ILE A 194 4.50 7.40 -3.21
N VAL A 195 4.14 6.52 -4.14
CA VAL A 195 3.86 6.91 -5.54
C VAL A 195 2.56 7.70 -5.69
N SER A 196 1.63 7.60 -4.75
CA SER A 196 0.38 8.36 -4.74
C SER A 196 0.46 9.66 -3.95
N SER A 197 1.58 9.94 -3.26
CA SER A 197 1.80 11.14 -2.43
C SER A 197 2.97 11.97 -2.95
N PRO A 198 2.74 13.21 -3.43
CA PRO A 198 3.81 14.09 -3.88
C PRO A 198 4.88 14.35 -2.81
N GLY A 199 4.44 14.56 -1.56
CA GLY A 199 5.34 14.87 -0.44
C GLY A 199 6.16 13.67 0.00
N GLU A 200 5.54 12.49 0.11
CA GLU A 200 6.25 11.26 0.50
C GLU A 200 7.25 10.84 -0.59
N LEU A 201 6.92 11.01 -1.88
CA LEU A 201 7.81 10.69 -2.99
C LEU A 201 9.11 11.50 -2.92
N GLU A 202 8.99 12.83 -2.73
CA GLU A 202 10.14 13.71 -2.58
C GLU A 202 10.95 13.37 -1.32
N TYR A 203 10.26 13.19 -0.19
CA TYR A 203 10.89 12.91 1.08
C TYR A 203 11.61 11.55 1.09
N ALA A 204 10.94 10.50 0.62
CA ALA A 204 11.48 9.14 0.62
C ALA A 204 12.77 9.01 -0.21
N LEU A 205 12.87 9.75 -1.32
CA LEU A 205 14.00 9.63 -2.23
C LEU A 205 15.11 10.64 -1.97
N HIS A 206 14.78 11.87 -1.57
CA HIS A 206 15.73 12.99 -1.57
C HIS A 206 16.05 13.58 -0.20
N SER A 207 15.17 13.41 0.81
CA SER A 207 15.49 13.88 2.17
C SER A 207 16.65 13.08 2.78
N PRO A 208 17.58 13.73 3.49
CA PRO A 208 18.62 13.05 4.27
C PRO A 208 18.10 12.47 5.59
N GLU A 209 16.87 12.77 6.00
CA GLU A 209 16.35 12.43 7.33
C GLU A 209 16.02 10.94 7.49
N PRO A 210 15.29 10.27 6.54
CA PRO A 210 14.91 8.88 6.74
C PRO A 210 16.08 7.93 6.50
N GLU A 211 16.12 6.87 7.29
CA GLU A 211 17.01 5.76 7.02
C GLU A 211 16.49 4.91 5.85
N ARG A 212 17.38 4.49 4.97
CA ARG A 212 17.09 3.55 3.88
C ARG A 212 17.93 2.31 4.10
N ARG A 213 17.26 1.20 4.42
CA ARG A 213 17.89 -0.06 4.81
C ARG A 213 17.67 -1.11 3.73
N PRO A 214 18.66 -1.99 3.45
CA PRO A 214 18.39 -3.17 2.65
C PRO A 214 17.21 -3.96 3.24
N PHE A 215 16.33 -4.45 2.36
CA PHE A 215 15.18 -5.22 2.81
C PHE A 215 15.61 -6.57 3.38
N ASP A 216 15.14 -6.83 4.58
CA ASP A 216 15.20 -8.11 5.25
C ASP A 216 13.84 -8.36 5.93
N PRO A 217 13.14 -9.46 5.59
CA PRO A 217 11.77 -9.69 6.08
C PRO A 217 11.70 -9.76 7.60
N LEU A 218 12.68 -10.37 8.25
CA LEU A 218 12.69 -10.48 9.71
C LEU A 218 12.86 -9.11 10.38
N THR A 219 13.68 -8.25 9.79
CA THR A 219 13.87 -6.88 10.25
C THR A 219 12.60 -6.04 10.01
N ALA A 220 11.99 -6.14 8.84
CA ALA A 220 10.73 -5.44 8.52
C ALA A 220 9.60 -5.80 9.49
N LEU A 221 9.40 -7.10 9.77
CA LEU A 221 8.39 -7.60 10.72
C LEU A 221 8.56 -7.04 12.14
N ARG A 222 9.77 -6.63 12.53
CA ARG A 222 10.12 -6.14 13.86
C ARG A 222 10.20 -4.62 13.98
N THR A 223 10.17 -3.91 12.86
CA THR A 223 10.32 -2.43 12.82
C THR A 223 8.97 -1.75 13.09
N PRO A 224 8.85 -0.94 14.15
CA PRO A 224 7.64 -0.18 14.39
C PRO A 224 7.52 0.99 13.39
N TYR A 225 6.28 1.37 13.04
CA TYR A 225 5.99 2.50 12.16
C TYR A 225 4.83 3.35 12.72
N ARG A 226 4.63 4.53 12.14
CA ARG A 226 3.47 5.40 12.37
C ARG A 226 2.85 5.77 11.03
N ILE A 227 1.52 5.98 11.04
CA ILE A 227 0.73 6.31 9.85
C ILE A 227 0.54 7.82 9.67
N ASP A 228 0.79 8.62 10.70
CA ASP A 228 0.50 10.06 10.79
C ASP A 228 1.75 10.94 10.62
N ILE A 229 2.85 10.39 10.14
CA ILE A 229 4.10 11.09 9.83
C ILE A 229 4.75 10.47 8.60
N TYR A 230 5.63 11.22 7.92
CA TYR A 230 6.55 10.64 6.94
C TYR A 230 7.39 9.55 7.58
N GLN A 231 7.68 8.50 6.82
CA GLN A 231 8.36 7.34 7.37
C GLN A 231 9.81 7.67 7.76
N THR A 232 10.21 7.27 8.96
CA THR A 232 11.59 7.45 9.43
C THR A 232 12.55 6.37 8.93
N VAL A 233 11.99 5.26 8.43
CA VAL A 233 12.72 4.12 7.87
C VAL A 233 12.00 3.64 6.62
N TYR A 234 12.74 3.44 5.54
CA TYR A 234 12.31 2.71 4.33
C TYR A 234 13.19 1.50 4.11
N TYR A 235 12.65 0.49 3.44
CA TYR A 235 13.41 -0.68 3.01
C TYR A 235 13.57 -0.70 1.50
N THR A 236 14.77 -1.11 1.05
CA THR A 236 15.15 -1.15 -0.37
C THR A 236 15.30 -2.57 -0.85
N LEU A 237 14.56 -2.94 -1.90
CA LEU A 237 14.75 -4.17 -2.65
C LEU A 237 15.91 -4.01 -3.65
N GLU A 238 16.54 -5.13 -4.03
CA GLU A 238 17.45 -5.19 -5.18
C GLU A 238 16.73 -5.59 -6.48
N SER A 239 15.60 -6.29 -6.37
CA SER A 239 14.71 -6.61 -7.49
C SER A 239 13.35 -7.10 -6.96
N PHE A 240 12.32 -7.13 -7.82
CA PHE A 240 11.05 -7.77 -7.48
C PHE A 240 11.13 -9.30 -7.37
N ASP A 241 12.21 -9.91 -7.84
CA ASP A 241 12.46 -11.33 -7.60
C ASP A 241 12.56 -11.63 -6.10
N THR A 242 13.04 -10.67 -5.28
CA THR A 242 13.02 -10.77 -3.82
C THR A 242 11.61 -10.96 -3.26
N LEU A 243 10.61 -10.23 -3.79
CA LEU A 243 9.21 -10.41 -3.38
C LEU A 243 8.65 -11.76 -3.85
N PHE A 244 9.03 -12.18 -5.06
CA PHE A 244 8.63 -13.49 -5.57
C PHE A 244 9.22 -14.63 -4.76
N GLU A 245 10.49 -14.55 -4.36
CA GLU A 245 11.14 -15.50 -3.46
C GLU A 245 10.46 -15.51 -2.08
N LEU A 246 10.10 -14.34 -1.57
CA LEU A 246 9.37 -14.21 -0.31
C LEU A 246 7.98 -14.85 -0.38
N ALA A 247 7.30 -14.79 -1.54
CA ALA A 247 6.03 -15.48 -1.77
C ALA A 247 6.14 -17.01 -1.68
N GLN A 248 7.35 -17.56 -1.89
CA GLN A 248 7.62 -19.00 -1.78
C GLN A 248 8.17 -19.40 -0.40
N ALA A 249 8.46 -18.40 0.47
CA ALA A 249 9.07 -18.62 1.76
C ALA A 249 8.05 -18.97 2.84
N ASP A 250 8.56 -19.51 3.96
CA ASP A 250 7.76 -19.76 5.17
C ASP A 250 7.52 -18.47 5.96
N LEU A 251 6.53 -17.67 5.53
CA LEU A 251 6.17 -16.41 6.21
C LEU A 251 5.72 -16.65 7.67
N ILE A 252 5.09 -17.77 7.97
CA ILE A 252 4.65 -18.11 9.32
C ILE A 252 5.86 -18.40 10.21
N GLY A 253 6.86 -19.10 9.71
CA GLY A 253 8.15 -19.31 10.41
C GLY A 253 8.83 -17.98 10.72
N TRP A 254 8.86 -17.04 9.78
CA TRP A 254 9.43 -15.70 9.98
C TRP A 254 8.69 -14.90 11.06
N ILE A 255 7.36 -14.98 11.12
CA ILE A 255 6.56 -14.37 12.19
C ILE A 255 6.91 -14.97 13.56
N GLY A 256 7.05 -16.29 13.62
CA GLY A 256 7.47 -17.00 14.84
C GLY A 256 8.84 -16.53 15.33
N GLU A 257 9.80 -16.38 14.45
CA GLU A 257 11.14 -15.89 14.77
C GLU A 257 11.14 -14.40 15.16
N ALA A 258 10.40 -13.56 14.42
CA ALA A 258 10.23 -12.14 14.77
C ALA A 258 9.66 -11.96 16.17
N ARG A 259 8.68 -12.79 16.55
CA ARG A 259 8.10 -12.81 17.89
C ARG A 259 9.13 -13.19 18.96
N ARG A 260 9.95 -14.20 18.68
CA ARG A 260 11.00 -14.66 19.60
C ARG A 260 12.05 -13.57 19.84
N LEU A 261 12.42 -12.83 18.79
CA LEU A 261 13.44 -11.76 18.85
C LEU A 261 12.90 -10.44 19.42
N GLY A 262 11.57 -10.24 19.40
CA GLY A 262 10.93 -9.01 19.84
C GLY A 262 11.05 -7.84 18.86
N MET A 263 10.39 -6.73 19.19
CA MET A 263 10.38 -5.51 18.39
C MET A 263 11.66 -4.71 18.57
N PHE A 264 12.02 -3.94 17.53
CA PHE A 264 13.01 -2.88 17.68
C PHE A 264 12.41 -1.67 18.42
N GLU A 265 13.28 -0.84 18.96
CA GLU A 265 12.89 0.47 19.48
C GLU A 265 12.43 1.37 18.31
N PRO A 266 11.40 2.22 18.53
CA PRO A 266 10.96 3.17 17.51
C PRO A 266 12.07 4.15 17.10
N THR A 267 12.19 4.42 15.82
CA THR A 267 13.08 5.47 15.27
C THR A 267 12.43 6.86 15.26
N TYR A 268 11.17 6.95 15.65
CA TYR A 268 10.39 8.19 15.73
C TYR A 268 10.12 8.57 17.19
N PRO A 269 9.88 9.86 17.50
CA PRO A 269 9.52 10.29 18.85
C PRO A 269 8.24 9.62 19.32
N VAL A 270 8.28 9.00 20.48
CA VAL A 270 7.08 8.45 21.12
C VAL A 270 6.17 9.62 21.50
N LYS A 271 4.88 9.60 21.08
CA LYS A 271 3.90 10.58 21.56
C LYS A 271 3.84 10.48 23.09
N ASN A 272 4.26 11.53 23.80
CA ASN A 272 3.94 11.65 25.20
C ASN A 272 2.42 11.82 25.31
N ILE A 273 1.72 10.77 25.69
CA ILE A 273 0.31 10.86 26.06
C ILE A 273 0.29 11.64 27.39
N ALA A 274 -0.01 12.95 27.30
CA ALA A 274 -0.25 13.81 28.47
C ALA A 274 -1.65 13.51 29.05
#